data_4e6e412407e41606957d23833e3c068d
#
_entry.id   4e6e412407e41606957d23833e3c068d
#
_cell.length_a   1.000
_cell.length_b   1.000
_cell.length_c   1.000
_cell.angle_alpha   90.00
_cell.angle_beta   90.00
_cell.angle_gamma   90.00
#
_symmetry.space_group_name_H-M   'P 1'
#
loop_
_entity.id
_entity.type
_entity.pdbx_description
1 polymer ?
#
loop_
_entity_poly.entity_id
_entity_poly.type
_entity_poly.pdbx_seq_one_letter_code
_entity_poly.pdbx_strand_id
1 'polypeptide(L)'
;LDAPGAERAVEAGIARPLGLSLPQASAGVARLIEVQMAEAVKAISTRRGFDLRDFTLVAFGGAGPIHAGAIAEELGIPRVLVPPVPGCHSALGLLMTEVRHETIRSRLMPLAGLEAEGAAIFDELADRALVRLHGEGFADDKIQLDFALDLRYAGQGYELTIPAPRSMAAAQLVDLRQRFDQAHLQGYGHAAPGAQVEVVSFR
;
A
#
# COMPACT_ATOMS: atom_id res chain seq x y z
N LEU A 1 -6.87 25.66 -20.60
CA LEU A 1 -6.60 26.28 -19.29
C LEU A 1 -6.93 27.78 -19.37
N ASP A 2 -7.64 28.31 -18.36
CA ASP A 2 -7.92 29.74 -18.21
C ASP A 2 -6.83 30.40 -17.34
N ALA A 3 -5.69 30.73 -17.95
CA ALA A 3 -4.59 31.38 -17.24
C ALA A 3 -4.99 32.73 -16.62
N PRO A 4 -5.70 33.64 -17.33
CA PRO A 4 -6.15 34.90 -16.73
C PRO A 4 -7.11 34.69 -15.54
N GLY A 5 -7.94 33.67 -15.57
CA GLY A 5 -8.82 33.32 -14.44
C GLY A 5 -8.02 32.83 -13.23
N ALA A 6 -6.98 32.01 -13.44
CA ALA A 6 -6.09 31.55 -12.39
C ALA A 6 -5.30 32.73 -11.76
N GLU A 7 -4.77 33.63 -12.58
CA GLU A 7 -4.07 34.82 -12.11
C GLU A 7 -4.97 35.69 -11.22
N ARG A 8 -6.17 35.97 -11.65
CA ARG A 8 -7.17 36.75 -10.85
C ARG A 8 -7.48 36.04 -9.53
N ALA A 9 -7.62 34.72 -9.55
CA ALA A 9 -7.93 33.97 -8.34
C ALA A 9 -6.78 34.02 -7.31
N VAL A 10 -5.53 33.80 -7.77
CA VAL A 10 -4.33 33.89 -6.91
C VAL A 10 -4.14 35.35 -6.42
N GLU A 11 -4.32 36.34 -7.29
CA GLU A 11 -4.18 37.76 -6.94
C GLU A 11 -5.18 38.13 -5.83
N ALA A 12 -6.47 37.79 -6.00
CA ALA A 12 -7.52 38.20 -5.06
C ALA A 12 -7.49 37.36 -3.77
N GLY A 13 -7.24 36.05 -3.88
CA GLY A 13 -7.35 35.13 -2.76
C GLY A 13 -6.08 35.00 -1.89
N ILE A 14 -4.90 35.33 -2.46
CA ILE A 14 -3.63 35.08 -1.79
C ILE A 14 -2.72 36.29 -1.82
N ALA A 15 -2.41 36.84 -3.00
CA ALA A 15 -1.39 37.87 -3.14
C ALA A 15 -1.79 39.15 -2.38
N ARG A 16 -2.98 39.70 -2.61
CA ARG A 16 -3.46 40.89 -1.92
C ARG A 16 -3.60 40.74 -0.41
N PRO A 17 -4.27 39.67 0.10
CA PRO A 17 -4.41 39.49 1.55
C PRO A 17 -3.08 39.38 2.29
N LEU A 18 -2.04 38.81 1.63
CA LEU A 18 -0.72 38.60 2.22
C LEU A 18 0.30 39.68 1.86
N GLY A 19 -0.05 40.68 1.05
CA GLY A 19 0.86 41.73 0.59
C GLY A 19 2.01 41.21 -0.30
N LEU A 20 1.79 40.11 -1.03
CA LEU A 20 2.74 39.48 -1.91
C LEU A 20 2.53 39.91 -3.37
N SER A 21 3.59 39.83 -4.18
CA SER A 21 3.41 39.89 -5.64
C SER A 21 2.78 38.60 -6.16
N LEU A 22 2.13 38.63 -7.32
CA LEU A 22 1.53 37.45 -7.95
C LEU A 22 2.53 36.29 -8.16
N PRO A 23 3.77 36.51 -8.63
CA PRO A 23 4.78 35.46 -8.72
C PRO A 23 5.15 34.87 -7.36
N GLN A 24 5.28 35.68 -6.31
CA GLN A 24 5.57 35.18 -4.96
C GLN A 24 4.44 34.32 -4.40
N ALA A 25 3.19 34.77 -4.57
CA ALA A 25 2.02 34.01 -4.15
C ALA A 25 1.90 32.68 -4.90
N SER A 26 2.10 32.68 -6.23
CA SER A 26 2.05 31.46 -7.06
C SER A 26 3.15 30.48 -6.70
N ALA A 27 4.39 30.95 -6.50
CA ALA A 27 5.51 30.13 -6.06
C ALA A 27 5.27 29.53 -4.66
N GLY A 28 4.68 30.33 -3.75
CA GLY A 28 4.31 29.87 -2.41
C GLY A 28 3.29 28.74 -2.42
N VAL A 29 2.26 28.83 -3.28
CA VAL A 29 1.27 27.76 -3.45
C VAL A 29 1.91 26.49 -3.99
N ALA A 30 2.74 26.60 -5.04
CA ALA A 30 3.45 25.44 -5.60
C ALA A 30 4.33 24.77 -4.53
N ARG A 31 5.12 25.55 -3.80
CA ARG A 31 5.97 25.05 -2.73
C ARG A 31 5.20 24.36 -1.61
N LEU A 32 4.06 24.90 -1.21
CA LEU A 32 3.21 24.29 -0.18
C LEU A 32 2.71 22.89 -0.61
N ILE A 33 2.25 22.79 -1.86
CA ILE A 33 1.80 21.50 -2.42
C ILE A 33 2.95 20.50 -2.48
N GLU A 34 4.14 20.92 -2.91
CA GLU A 34 5.33 20.06 -2.97
C GLU A 34 5.73 19.53 -1.61
N VAL A 35 5.71 20.37 -0.57
CA VAL A 35 5.95 19.94 0.81
C VAL A 35 4.90 18.94 1.29
N GLN A 36 3.62 19.18 1.02
CA GLN A 36 2.54 18.24 1.38
C GLN A 36 2.71 16.88 0.67
N MET A 37 3.08 16.90 -0.61
CA MET A 37 3.36 15.67 -1.37
C MET A 37 4.58 14.93 -0.82
N ALA A 38 5.64 15.65 -0.44
CA ALA A 38 6.81 15.08 0.20
C ALA A 38 6.48 14.42 1.54
N GLU A 39 5.64 15.04 2.38
CA GLU A 39 5.16 14.44 3.63
C GLU A 39 4.35 13.15 3.41
N ALA A 40 3.54 13.10 2.36
CA ALA A 40 2.82 11.87 2.00
C ALA A 40 3.79 10.74 1.62
N VAL A 41 4.86 11.04 0.87
CA VAL A 41 5.91 10.06 0.55
C VAL A 41 6.63 9.59 1.80
N LYS A 42 6.97 10.49 2.73
CA LYS A 42 7.59 10.12 4.03
C LYS A 42 6.68 9.18 4.84
N ALA A 43 5.37 9.36 4.80
CA ALA A 43 4.43 8.54 5.55
C ALA A 43 4.44 7.06 5.13
N ILE A 44 4.67 6.78 3.85
CA ILE A 44 4.69 5.41 3.31
C ILE A 44 6.10 4.82 3.19
N SER A 45 7.14 5.59 3.46
CA SER A 45 8.55 5.21 3.30
C SER A 45 9.36 5.39 4.58
N THR A 46 9.83 6.59 4.87
CA THR A 46 10.72 6.88 6.01
C THR A 46 10.09 6.49 7.34
N ARG A 47 8.79 6.70 7.52
CA ARG A 47 8.08 6.27 8.74
C ARG A 47 7.99 4.74 8.87
N ARG A 48 8.28 4.00 7.80
CA ARG A 48 8.41 2.53 7.80
C ARG A 48 9.87 2.06 7.81
N GLY A 49 10.82 2.96 8.04
CA GLY A 49 12.24 2.65 8.14
C GLY A 49 13.00 2.55 6.82
N PHE A 50 12.40 2.96 5.69
CA PHE A 50 13.08 2.97 4.41
C PHE A 50 13.93 4.23 4.22
N ASP A 51 15.15 4.10 3.71
CA ASP A 51 16.00 5.21 3.30
C ASP A 51 15.65 5.62 1.86
N LEU A 52 15.13 6.82 1.69
CA LEU A 52 14.71 7.32 0.38
C LEU A 52 15.85 7.51 -0.62
N ARG A 53 17.09 7.58 -0.16
CA ARG A 53 18.28 7.68 -1.02
C ARG A 53 18.52 6.42 -1.86
N ASP A 54 17.98 5.29 -1.45
CA ASP A 54 18.07 4.02 -2.17
C ASP A 54 16.99 3.87 -3.25
N PHE A 55 16.05 4.83 -3.33
CA PHE A 55 14.90 4.73 -4.23
C PHE A 55 15.04 5.61 -5.48
N THR A 56 14.19 5.34 -6.45
CA THR A 56 13.94 6.17 -7.60
C THR A 56 12.48 6.66 -7.54
N LEU A 57 12.26 7.96 -7.64
CA LEU A 57 10.92 8.53 -7.72
C LEU A 57 10.37 8.34 -9.13
N VAL A 58 9.30 7.57 -9.26
CA VAL A 58 8.59 7.42 -10.54
C VAL A 58 7.43 8.41 -10.57
N ALA A 59 7.49 9.37 -11.49
CA ALA A 59 6.51 10.45 -11.60
C ALA A 59 5.63 10.28 -12.84
N PHE A 60 4.33 10.10 -12.62
CA PHE A 60 3.35 9.96 -13.70
C PHE A 60 2.04 10.68 -13.35
N GLY A 61 1.07 10.64 -14.26
CA GLY A 61 -0.15 11.43 -14.20
C GLY A 61 0.01 12.80 -14.87
N GLY A 62 -1.04 13.61 -14.87
CA GLY A 62 -1.05 14.89 -15.57
C GLY A 62 -0.11 15.93 -14.97
N ALA A 63 -0.14 16.12 -13.65
CA ALA A 63 0.65 17.12 -12.93
C ALA A 63 1.86 16.52 -12.18
N GLY A 64 1.90 15.22 -11.91
CA GLY A 64 2.96 14.57 -11.13
C GLY A 64 4.38 14.92 -11.57
N PRO A 65 4.72 14.82 -12.88
CA PRO A 65 6.04 15.15 -13.38
C PRO A 65 6.50 16.60 -13.15
N ILE A 66 5.55 17.55 -13.05
CA ILE A 66 5.87 18.97 -12.83
C ILE A 66 6.53 19.18 -11.47
N HIS A 67 6.06 18.47 -10.46
CA HIS A 67 6.51 18.61 -9.07
C HIS A 67 7.63 17.64 -8.68
N ALA A 68 7.90 16.62 -9.51
CA ALA A 68 8.76 15.51 -9.16
C ALA A 68 10.20 15.91 -8.81
N GLY A 69 10.76 16.91 -9.51
CA GLY A 69 12.09 17.42 -9.24
C GLY A 69 12.20 18.04 -7.83
N ALA A 70 11.27 18.95 -7.51
CA ALA A 70 11.23 19.62 -6.20
C ALA A 70 11.00 18.63 -5.05
N ILE A 71 10.11 17.64 -5.26
CA ILE A 71 9.85 16.58 -4.28
C ILE A 71 11.08 15.70 -4.06
N ALA A 72 11.78 15.32 -5.14
CA ALA A 72 12.98 14.51 -5.04
C ALA A 72 14.11 15.25 -4.31
N GLU A 73 14.29 16.53 -4.58
CA GLU A 73 15.25 17.39 -3.90
C GLU A 73 14.93 17.52 -2.40
N GLU A 74 13.67 17.79 -2.04
CA GLU A 74 13.20 17.87 -0.65
C GLU A 74 13.42 16.57 0.14
N LEU A 75 13.30 15.41 -0.53
CA LEU A 75 13.43 14.09 0.07
C LEU A 75 14.82 13.47 -0.03
N GLY A 76 15.75 14.11 -0.75
CA GLY A 76 17.07 13.56 -1.02
C GLY A 76 17.06 12.34 -1.93
N ILE A 77 16.01 12.15 -2.76
CA ILE A 77 15.93 11.06 -3.73
C ILE A 77 16.82 11.36 -4.93
N PRO A 78 17.82 10.51 -5.24
CA PRO A 78 18.85 10.85 -6.23
C PRO A 78 18.38 10.75 -7.68
N ARG A 79 17.26 10.08 -7.95
CA ARG A 79 16.80 9.80 -9.32
C ARG A 79 15.29 9.99 -9.44
N VAL A 80 14.91 10.65 -10.53
CA VAL A 80 13.51 10.77 -10.96
C VAL A 80 13.36 10.09 -12.32
N LEU A 81 12.38 9.19 -12.43
CA LEU A 81 11.98 8.55 -13.67
C LEU A 81 10.62 9.08 -14.10
N VAL A 82 10.54 9.66 -15.29
CA VAL A 82 9.29 10.02 -15.94
C VAL A 82 9.08 9.01 -17.09
N PRO A 83 8.10 8.10 -17.00
CA PRO A 83 7.88 7.10 -18.03
C PRO A 83 7.37 7.74 -19.32
N PRO A 84 7.51 7.07 -20.48
CA PRO A 84 6.85 7.49 -21.70
C PRO A 84 5.33 7.64 -21.46
N VAL A 85 4.74 8.70 -22.02
CA VAL A 85 3.30 9.01 -21.90
C VAL A 85 2.82 9.04 -20.44
N PRO A 86 3.42 9.88 -19.58
CA PRO A 86 3.15 9.86 -18.15
C PRO A 86 1.67 10.14 -17.82
N GLY A 87 0.98 10.96 -18.62
CA GLY A 87 -0.44 11.26 -18.42
C GLY A 87 -1.38 10.07 -18.58
N CYS A 88 -0.99 9.03 -19.34
CA CYS A 88 -1.76 7.81 -19.57
C CYS A 88 -1.14 6.57 -18.89
N HIS A 89 -0.10 6.75 -18.07
CA HIS A 89 0.64 5.63 -17.50
C HIS A 89 -0.23 4.72 -16.61
N SER A 90 -1.16 5.30 -15.85
CA SER A 90 -2.13 4.53 -15.06
C SER A 90 -3.04 3.66 -15.93
N ALA A 91 -3.50 4.18 -17.08
CA ALA A 91 -4.31 3.40 -18.00
C ALA A 91 -3.51 2.25 -18.62
N LEU A 92 -2.23 2.49 -18.95
CA LEU A 92 -1.33 1.43 -19.40
C LEU A 92 -1.14 0.35 -18.31
N GLY A 93 -0.97 0.77 -17.06
CA GLY A 93 -0.89 -0.14 -15.91
C GLY A 93 -2.14 -1.01 -15.79
N LEU A 94 -3.32 -0.43 -15.92
CA LEU A 94 -4.59 -1.19 -15.88
C LEU A 94 -4.70 -2.23 -16.99
N LEU A 95 -4.22 -1.92 -18.20
CA LEU A 95 -4.20 -2.87 -19.32
C LEU A 95 -3.22 -4.04 -19.11
N MET A 96 -2.21 -3.85 -18.27
CA MET A 96 -1.17 -4.85 -17.96
C MET A 96 -1.42 -5.59 -16.64
N THR A 97 -2.42 -5.17 -15.86
CA THR A 97 -2.72 -5.77 -14.57
C THR A 97 -3.51 -7.06 -14.75
N GLU A 98 -3.13 -8.09 -14.04
CA GLU A 98 -3.91 -9.33 -13.95
C GLU A 98 -5.21 -9.08 -13.17
N VAL A 99 -6.25 -9.86 -13.49
CA VAL A 99 -7.49 -9.86 -12.72
C VAL A 99 -7.21 -10.47 -11.36
N ARG A 100 -7.46 -9.73 -10.30
CA ARG A 100 -7.26 -10.19 -8.92
C ARG A 100 -8.52 -9.99 -8.11
N HIS A 101 -8.98 -11.05 -7.49
CA HIS A 101 -10.05 -11.03 -6.50
C HIS A 101 -9.51 -11.41 -5.13
N GLU A 102 -10.00 -10.75 -4.12
CA GLU A 102 -9.70 -11.07 -2.74
C GLU A 102 -10.98 -11.54 -2.04
N THR A 103 -10.91 -12.67 -1.37
CA THR A 103 -12.00 -13.22 -0.57
C THR A 103 -11.54 -13.29 0.88
N ILE A 104 -12.25 -12.60 1.77
CA ILE A 104 -11.87 -12.48 3.18
C ILE A 104 -12.97 -13.10 4.05
N ARG A 105 -12.54 -13.82 5.10
CA ARG A 105 -13.39 -14.25 6.19
C ARG A 105 -12.79 -13.83 7.52
N SER A 106 -13.45 -12.91 8.21
CA SER A 106 -13.04 -12.50 9.56
C SER A 106 -13.49 -13.56 10.57
N ARG A 107 -12.52 -14.05 11.35
CA ARG A 107 -12.77 -14.98 12.45
C ARG A 107 -11.66 -14.85 13.47
N LEU A 108 -11.98 -14.25 14.60
CA LEU A 108 -11.04 -14.12 15.71
C LEU A 108 -10.89 -15.46 16.43
N MET A 109 -9.65 -16.00 16.42
CA MET A 109 -9.33 -17.24 17.12
C MET A 109 -7.82 -17.31 17.43
N PRO A 110 -7.38 -18.09 18.43
CA PRO A 110 -5.97 -18.32 18.67
C PRO A 110 -5.29 -19.01 17.47
N LEU A 111 -4.06 -18.62 17.15
CA LEU A 111 -3.24 -19.32 16.14
C LEU A 111 -2.99 -20.78 16.57
N ALA A 112 -2.79 -21.03 17.86
CA ALA A 112 -2.76 -22.37 18.43
C ALA A 112 -4.17 -22.98 18.37
N GLY A 113 -4.32 -24.09 17.67
CA GLY A 113 -5.62 -24.76 17.45
C GLY A 113 -6.21 -24.52 16.06
N LEU A 114 -5.47 -23.80 15.19
CA LEU A 114 -5.87 -23.59 13.80
C LEU A 114 -5.85 -24.88 12.97
N GLU A 115 -5.14 -25.94 13.43
CA GLU A 115 -5.02 -27.23 12.77
C GLU A 115 -6.39 -27.87 12.48
N ALA A 116 -7.35 -27.67 13.39
CA ALA A 116 -8.67 -28.31 13.26
C ALA A 116 -9.58 -27.66 12.20
N GLU A 117 -9.47 -26.36 12.01
CA GLU A 117 -10.45 -25.59 11.21
C GLU A 117 -9.84 -24.78 10.08
N GLY A 118 -8.54 -24.44 10.16
CA GLY A 118 -7.92 -23.48 9.25
C GLY A 118 -7.95 -23.92 7.79
N ALA A 119 -7.65 -25.19 7.53
CA ALA A 119 -7.71 -25.75 6.18
C ALA A 119 -9.14 -25.71 5.59
N ALA A 120 -10.15 -26.07 6.38
CA ALA A 120 -11.53 -26.04 5.94
C ALA A 120 -12.03 -24.62 5.61
N ILE A 121 -11.57 -23.61 6.37
CA ILE A 121 -11.89 -22.21 6.07
C ILE A 121 -11.23 -21.78 4.76
N PHE A 122 -9.98 -22.14 4.51
CA PHE A 122 -9.32 -21.85 3.25
C PHE A 122 -9.95 -22.59 2.07
N ASP A 123 -10.41 -23.82 2.26
CA ASP A 123 -11.12 -24.56 1.24
C ASP A 123 -12.43 -23.86 0.83
N GLU A 124 -13.22 -23.41 1.82
CA GLU A 124 -14.43 -22.62 1.56
C GLU A 124 -14.14 -21.33 0.80
N LEU A 125 -13.06 -20.61 1.18
CA LEU A 125 -12.66 -19.36 0.51
C LEU A 125 -12.17 -19.63 -0.91
N ALA A 126 -11.41 -20.70 -1.12
CA ALA A 126 -10.92 -21.13 -2.43
C ALA A 126 -12.09 -21.48 -3.36
N ASP A 127 -13.07 -22.28 -2.88
CA ASP A 127 -14.23 -22.65 -3.66
C ASP A 127 -15.04 -21.41 -4.09
N ARG A 128 -15.24 -20.45 -3.21
CA ARG A 128 -15.91 -19.18 -3.53
C ARG A 128 -15.15 -18.36 -4.57
N ALA A 129 -13.82 -18.30 -4.46
CA ALA A 129 -12.96 -17.60 -5.42
C ALA A 129 -13.03 -18.28 -6.80
N LEU A 130 -12.93 -19.62 -6.84
CA LEU A 130 -13.02 -20.41 -8.08
C LEU A 130 -14.37 -20.25 -8.78
N VAL A 131 -15.49 -20.34 -8.04
CA VAL A 131 -16.82 -20.13 -8.60
C VAL A 131 -16.92 -18.76 -9.27
N ARG A 132 -16.38 -17.74 -8.65
CA ARG A 132 -16.38 -16.39 -9.21
C ARG A 132 -15.55 -16.30 -10.48
N LEU A 133 -14.29 -16.77 -10.46
CA LEU A 133 -13.36 -16.69 -11.58
C LEU A 133 -13.85 -17.52 -12.77
N HIS A 134 -14.41 -18.70 -12.53
CA HIS A 134 -15.05 -19.51 -13.59
C HIS A 134 -16.26 -18.78 -14.20
N GLY A 135 -17.07 -18.11 -13.37
CA GLY A 135 -18.17 -17.27 -13.84
C GLY A 135 -17.73 -16.09 -14.71
N GLU A 136 -16.49 -15.62 -14.54
CA GLU A 136 -15.86 -14.59 -15.36
C GLU A 136 -15.12 -15.17 -16.58
N GLY A 137 -15.11 -16.50 -16.77
CA GLY A 137 -14.58 -17.19 -17.94
C GLY A 137 -13.12 -17.63 -17.84
N PHE A 138 -12.51 -17.60 -16.64
CA PHE A 138 -11.14 -18.11 -16.44
C PHE A 138 -11.14 -19.63 -16.27
N ALA A 139 -10.25 -20.32 -16.98
CA ALA A 139 -10.01 -21.75 -16.82
C ALA A 139 -8.99 -22.01 -15.68
N ASP A 140 -9.00 -23.23 -15.12
CA ASP A 140 -8.15 -23.60 -13.96
C ASP A 140 -6.65 -23.34 -14.17
N ASP A 141 -6.15 -23.55 -15.39
CA ASP A 141 -4.74 -23.34 -15.74
C ASP A 141 -4.32 -21.86 -15.75
N LYS A 142 -5.28 -20.94 -15.63
CA LYS A 142 -5.10 -19.48 -15.56
C LYS A 142 -5.34 -18.91 -14.17
N ILE A 143 -5.73 -19.75 -13.21
CA ILE A 143 -6.06 -19.32 -11.85
C ILE A 143 -4.92 -19.68 -10.91
N GLN A 144 -4.46 -18.69 -10.18
CA GLN A 144 -3.57 -18.89 -9.04
C GLN A 144 -4.29 -18.48 -7.76
N LEU A 145 -4.20 -19.32 -6.73
CA LEU A 145 -4.73 -19.03 -5.40
C LEU A 145 -3.58 -18.82 -4.42
N ASP A 146 -3.56 -17.65 -3.80
CA ASP A 146 -2.65 -17.32 -2.73
C ASP A 146 -3.43 -17.19 -1.42
N PHE A 147 -2.88 -17.74 -0.33
CA PHE A 147 -3.51 -17.73 0.98
C PHE A 147 -2.71 -16.88 1.96
N ALA A 148 -3.39 -16.17 2.84
CA ALA A 148 -2.77 -15.39 3.90
C ALA A 148 -3.66 -15.34 5.15
N LEU A 149 -3.02 -15.03 6.29
CA LEU A 149 -3.70 -14.78 7.56
C LEU A 149 -3.35 -13.38 8.05
N ASP A 150 -4.37 -12.66 8.52
CA ASP A 150 -4.14 -11.46 9.31
C ASP A 150 -3.92 -11.88 10.76
N LEU A 151 -2.71 -11.66 11.26
CA LEU A 151 -2.25 -12.07 12.58
C LEU A 151 -1.95 -10.85 13.46
N ARG A 152 -2.21 -10.98 14.75
CA ARG A 152 -1.82 -9.98 15.76
C ARG A 152 -1.44 -10.65 17.07
N TYR A 153 -0.68 -9.98 17.92
CA TYR A 153 -0.61 -10.39 19.33
C TYR A 153 -1.95 -10.10 20.02
N ALA A 154 -2.36 -11.00 20.91
CA ALA A 154 -3.61 -10.82 21.66
C ALA A 154 -3.67 -9.45 22.34
N GLY A 155 -4.78 -8.74 22.13
CA GLY A 155 -5.00 -7.40 22.67
C GLY A 155 -4.43 -6.24 21.84
N GLN A 156 -3.74 -6.48 20.70
CA GLN A 156 -3.33 -5.41 19.79
C GLN A 156 -4.50 -4.93 18.92
N GLY A 157 -4.48 -3.64 18.58
CA GLY A 157 -5.49 -3.01 17.72
C GLY A 157 -5.17 -3.06 16.22
N TYR A 158 -4.06 -3.67 15.81
CA TYR A 158 -3.63 -3.79 14.42
C TYR A 158 -3.10 -5.19 14.15
N GLU A 159 -3.18 -5.62 12.89
CA GLU A 159 -2.75 -6.91 12.40
C GLU A 159 -1.70 -6.79 11.29
N LEU A 160 -0.97 -7.87 11.05
CA LEU A 160 -0.06 -8.05 9.93
C LEU A 160 -0.55 -9.21 9.06
N THR A 161 -0.60 -8.98 7.76
CA THR A 161 -0.94 -10.01 6.79
C THR A 161 0.31 -10.87 6.51
N ILE A 162 0.22 -12.15 6.87
CA ILE A 162 1.31 -13.14 6.69
C ILE A 162 0.86 -14.18 5.66
N PRO A 163 1.62 -14.38 4.57
CA PRO A 163 1.34 -15.46 3.62
C PRO A 163 1.26 -16.80 4.36
N ALA A 164 0.27 -17.62 4.03
CA ALA A 164 0.02 -18.89 4.72
C ALA A 164 -0.10 -20.03 3.72
N PRO A 165 0.32 -21.26 4.08
CA PRO A 165 0.02 -22.43 3.28
C PRO A 165 -1.46 -22.80 3.46
N ARG A 166 -2.07 -23.44 2.47
CA ARG A 166 -3.45 -23.94 2.57
C ARG A 166 -3.60 -24.97 3.69
N SER A 167 -2.59 -25.82 3.88
CA SER A 167 -2.56 -26.79 4.98
C SER A 167 -2.10 -26.14 6.29
N MET A 168 -2.73 -26.53 7.41
CA MET A 168 -2.48 -25.98 8.76
C MET A 168 -1.90 -27.02 9.71
N ALA A 169 -0.98 -27.86 9.25
CA ALA A 169 -0.29 -28.82 10.13
C ALA A 169 0.56 -28.08 11.19
N ALA A 170 0.79 -28.74 12.32
CA ALA A 170 1.50 -28.15 13.47
C ALA A 170 2.85 -27.50 13.10
N ALA A 171 3.65 -28.14 12.22
CA ALA A 171 4.92 -27.57 11.77
C ALA A 171 4.74 -26.25 10.99
N GLN A 172 3.66 -26.12 10.23
CA GLN A 172 3.33 -24.91 9.47
C GLN A 172 2.87 -23.76 10.39
N LEU A 173 2.18 -24.07 11.49
CA LEU A 173 1.81 -23.07 12.49
C LEU A 173 3.03 -22.53 13.23
N VAL A 174 4.03 -23.36 13.49
CA VAL A 174 5.30 -22.90 14.05
C VAL A 174 6.01 -21.94 13.09
N ASP A 175 6.09 -22.28 11.81
CA ASP A 175 6.68 -21.42 10.78
C ASP A 175 5.89 -20.10 10.61
N LEU A 176 4.56 -20.14 10.57
CA LEU A 176 3.70 -18.98 10.54
C LEU A 176 3.95 -18.04 11.73
N ARG A 177 4.08 -18.61 12.93
CA ARG A 177 4.42 -17.85 14.12
C ARG A 177 5.77 -17.16 14.00
N GLN A 178 6.80 -17.85 13.54
CA GLN A 178 8.12 -17.27 13.37
C GLN A 178 8.13 -16.14 12.33
N ARG A 179 7.46 -16.33 11.20
CA ARG A 179 7.31 -15.29 10.16
C ARG A 179 6.55 -14.06 10.66
N PHE A 180 5.51 -14.27 11.47
CA PHE A 180 4.78 -13.18 12.10
C PHE A 180 5.69 -12.40 13.07
N ASP A 181 6.40 -13.08 13.97
CA ASP A 181 7.31 -12.44 14.93
C ASP A 181 8.40 -11.63 14.20
N GLN A 182 8.94 -12.17 13.09
CA GLN A 182 9.93 -11.48 12.27
C GLN A 182 9.35 -10.25 11.56
N ALA A 183 8.17 -10.37 10.96
CA ALA A 183 7.48 -9.25 10.31
C ALA A 183 7.14 -8.15 11.32
N HIS A 184 6.71 -8.51 12.52
CA HIS A 184 6.42 -7.59 13.60
C HIS A 184 7.69 -6.84 14.08
N LEU A 185 8.81 -7.57 14.20
CA LEU A 185 10.10 -6.97 14.54
C LEU A 185 10.55 -5.96 13.48
N GLN A 186 10.40 -6.31 12.19
CA GLN A 186 10.75 -5.41 11.08
C GLN A 186 9.87 -4.16 11.01
N GLY A 187 8.56 -4.34 11.19
CA GLY A 187 7.60 -3.25 11.04
C GLY A 187 7.51 -2.33 12.26
N TYR A 188 7.68 -2.88 13.46
CA TYR A 188 7.43 -2.16 14.72
C TYR A 188 8.64 -2.11 15.67
N GLY A 189 9.78 -2.71 15.28
CA GLY A 189 11.01 -2.68 16.07
C GLY A 189 11.03 -3.61 17.29
N HIS A 190 9.97 -4.42 17.50
CA HIS A 190 9.90 -5.40 18.59
C HIS A 190 9.11 -6.63 18.21
N ALA A 191 9.35 -7.74 18.91
CA ALA A 191 8.57 -8.96 18.85
C ALA A 191 8.35 -9.49 20.28
N ALA A 192 7.28 -10.27 20.48
CA ALA A 192 6.93 -10.89 21.75
C ALA A 192 6.73 -12.41 21.59
N PRO A 193 7.81 -13.22 21.46
CA PRO A 193 7.71 -14.66 21.16
C PRO A 193 6.89 -15.47 22.19
N GLY A 194 6.78 -14.99 23.45
CA GLY A 194 5.97 -15.61 24.49
C GLY A 194 4.50 -15.17 24.51
N ALA A 195 4.12 -14.16 23.75
CA ALA A 195 2.73 -13.67 23.73
C ALA A 195 1.84 -14.56 22.85
N GLN A 196 0.56 -14.65 23.20
CA GLN A 196 -0.42 -15.34 22.37
C GLN A 196 -0.63 -14.58 21.06
N VAL A 197 -0.72 -15.31 19.93
CA VAL A 197 -1.07 -14.75 18.62
C VAL A 197 -2.48 -15.18 18.27
N GLU A 198 -3.24 -14.23 17.73
CA GLU A 198 -4.60 -14.40 17.23
C GLU A 198 -4.63 -14.27 15.71
N VAL A 199 -5.43 -15.09 15.08
CA VAL A 199 -5.90 -14.90 13.70
C VAL A 199 -7.09 -13.95 13.76
N VAL A 200 -7.06 -12.89 12.95
CA VAL A 200 -8.17 -11.92 12.79
C VAL A 200 -9.00 -12.25 11.57
N SER A 201 -8.33 -12.56 10.46
CA SER A 201 -8.96 -12.87 9.18
C SER A 201 -8.17 -13.89 8.37
N PHE A 202 -8.90 -14.61 7.55
CA PHE A 202 -8.39 -15.50 6.49
C PHE A 202 -8.56 -14.79 5.15
N ARG A 203 -7.55 -14.84 4.31
CA ARG A 203 -7.54 -14.27 2.97
C ARG A 203 -7.19 -15.28 1.92
#